data_b38e7ca9d548f0e873cf892bc1cc9355
#
_entry.id   b38e7ca9d548f0e873cf892bc1cc9355
#
_cell.length_a   1.000
_cell.length_b   1.000
_cell.length_c   1.000
_cell.angle_alpha   90.00
_cell.angle_beta   90.00
_cell.angle_gamma   90.00
#
_symmetry.space_group_name_H-M   'P 1'
#
loop_
_entity.id
_entity.type
_entity.pdbx_description
1 polymer ?
#
loop_
_entity_poly.entity_id
_entity_poly.type
_entity_poly.pdbx_seq_one_letter_code
_entity_poly.pdbx_strand_id
1 'polypeptide(L)'
;HYDKELLKKVCKQNHINASFFEIVLIASFIILGLFRDIDWVIIPAGASIFLIFTIFLLLFSALYSWFKGWTLTIVIIGLIFFNYASKNYDMFNFTNYAYGIDYQKKASYSYDSLRKLSANKKNYNDSFTHTIQILENWKKKNMAHTDKKPKMVIFNISGGGLRAGLWTMSVITKLDSITNGKLLKQTQLITGASGGMIGASYLRELYLQSLTDKSINLSDSKYLDNICKDLLNPMAFSIATTDFFIRSQKVYNGPYTYSKDRGYFFEQKLIENLGVLKNKKLFEYYLPEKEAQIPMIIFSPSITNDGRRMLISPQPLSYLTYSDTTFGTSTHSSLGNIEYSQLF
;
A
#
# COMPACT_ATOMS: atom_id res chain seq x y z
N HIS A 1 -4.90 24.42 -58.87
CA HIS A 1 -5.07 22.97 -58.75
C HIS A 1 -3.70 22.34 -58.54
N TYR A 2 -3.44 21.81 -57.34
CA TYR A 2 -2.23 21.05 -57.07
C TYR A 2 -2.34 19.66 -57.68
N ASP A 3 -1.22 19.16 -58.19
CA ASP A 3 -1.12 17.80 -58.76
C ASP A 3 -1.51 16.78 -57.65
N LYS A 4 -2.47 15.90 -57.97
CA LYS A 4 -2.96 14.88 -57.01
C LYS A 4 -1.86 13.89 -56.58
N GLU A 5 -0.91 13.57 -57.45
CA GLU A 5 0.23 12.72 -57.11
C GLU A 5 1.19 13.39 -56.12
N LEU A 6 1.47 14.70 -56.36
CA LEU A 6 2.29 15.48 -55.46
C LEU A 6 1.66 15.59 -54.07
N LEU A 7 0.36 15.91 -53.98
CA LEU A 7 -0.39 15.94 -52.70
C LEU A 7 -0.31 14.60 -51.97
N LYS A 8 -0.48 13.48 -52.70
CA LYS A 8 -0.40 12.15 -52.11
C LYS A 8 1.00 11.83 -51.56
N LYS A 9 2.07 12.24 -52.27
CA LYS A 9 3.45 12.08 -51.79
C LYS A 9 3.71 12.94 -50.53
N VAL A 10 3.30 14.20 -50.55
CA VAL A 10 3.49 15.13 -49.42
C VAL A 10 2.72 14.64 -48.19
N CYS A 11 1.45 14.22 -48.35
CA CYS A 11 0.66 13.69 -47.23
C CYS A 11 1.31 12.40 -46.67
N LYS A 12 1.79 11.50 -47.53
CA LYS A 12 2.49 10.29 -47.07
C LYS A 12 3.76 10.62 -46.27
N GLN A 13 4.56 11.59 -46.76
CA GLN A 13 5.78 12.02 -46.07
C GLN A 13 5.45 12.66 -44.72
N ASN A 14 4.42 13.48 -44.67
CA ASN A 14 3.97 14.10 -43.41
C ASN A 14 3.52 13.06 -42.38
N HIS A 15 2.79 12.02 -42.78
CA HIS A 15 2.40 10.91 -41.92
C HIS A 15 3.62 10.16 -41.35
N ILE A 16 4.63 9.88 -42.20
CA ILE A 16 5.85 9.22 -41.74
C ILE A 16 6.61 10.09 -40.74
N ASN A 17 6.76 11.38 -41.04
CA ASN A 17 7.44 12.31 -40.17
C ASN A 17 6.70 12.47 -38.83
N ALA A 18 5.35 12.60 -38.86
CA ALA A 18 4.53 12.67 -37.65
C ALA A 18 4.73 11.42 -36.78
N SER A 19 4.63 10.22 -37.35
CA SER A 19 4.82 8.96 -36.62
C SER A 19 6.23 8.85 -36.04
N PHE A 20 7.25 9.34 -36.72
CA PHE A 20 8.61 9.38 -36.18
C PHE A 20 8.70 10.28 -34.95
N PHE A 21 8.14 11.51 -35.01
CA PHE A 21 8.10 12.40 -33.86
C PHE A 21 7.28 11.84 -32.70
N GLU A 22 6.16 11.15 -32.98
CA GLU A 22 5.35 10.46 -31.96
C GLU A 22 6.20 9.45 -31.19
N ILE A 23 6.99 8.62 -31.88
CA ILE A 23 7.87 7.62 -31.25
C ILE A 23 8.99 8.29 -30.44
N VAL A 24 9.60 9.35 -30.98
CA VAL A 24 10.64 10.12 -30.27
C VAL A 24 10.08 10.72 -28.97
N LEU A 25 8.86 11.27 -29.00
CA LEU A 25 8.18 11.80 -27.82
C LEU A 25 7.92 10.70 -26.78
N ILE A 26 7.40 9.55 -27.20
CA ILE A 26 7.15 8.40 -26.29
C ILE A 26 8.48 7.97 -25.64
N ALA A 27 9.53 7.80 -26.43
CA ALA A 27 10.86 7.46 -25.92
C ALA A 27 11.38 8.49 -24.93
N SER A 28 11.20 9.79 -25.21
CA SER A 28 11.61 10.87 -24.32
C SER A 28 10.89 10.82 -22.98
N PHE A 29 9.58 10.50 -22.95
CA PHE A 29 8.83 10.35 -21.71
C PHE A 29 9.28 9.12 -20.89
N ILE A 30 9.58 8.02 -21.55
CA ILE A 30 10.14 6.84 -20.86
C ILE A 30 11.52 7.16 -20.27
N ILE A 31 12.36 7.88 -21.02
CA ILE A 31 13.67 8.34 -20.53
C ILE A 31 13.50 9.29 -19.34
N LEU A 32 12.55 10.24 -19.42
CA LEU A 32 12.24 11.13 -18.30
C LEU A 32 11.90 10.36 -17.02
N GLY A 33 11.22 9.23 -17.15
CA GLY A 33 10.90 8.33 -16.04
C GLY A 33 12.12 7.72 -15.34
N LEU A 34 13.29 7.69 -15.96
CA LEU A 34 14.54 7.24 -15.30
C LEU A 34 15.04 8.25 -14.26
N PHE A 35 14.61 9.50 -14.36
CA PHE A 35 14.98 10.60 -13.46
C PHE A 35 13.93 10.89 -12.36
N ARG A 36 13.01 9.97 -12.14
CA ARG A 36 11.88 10.12 -11.20
C ARG A 36 12.27 10.19 -9.72
N ASP A 37 13.54 9.98 -9.38
CA ASP A 37 14.08 10.25 -8.05
C ASP A 37 14.34 11.75 -7.77
N ILE A 38 14.23 12.58 -8.80
CA ILE A 38 14.54 14.01 -8.72
C ILE A 38 13.23 14.77 -8.62
N ASP A 39 12.96 15.38 -7.47
CA ASP A 39 11.67 16.03 -7.17
C ASP A 39 11.20 17.04 -8.21
N TRP A 40 12.11 17.87 -8.76
CA TRP A 40 11.73 18.89 -9.76
C TRP A 40 11.38 18.30 -11.14
N VAL A 41 11.68 17.03 -11.40
CA VAL A 41 11.29 16.33 -12.63
C VAL A 41 9.86 15.78 -12.52
N ILE A 42 9.38 15.58 -11.30
CA ILE A 42 8.07 14.97 -11.04
C ILE A 42 6.97 15.96 -11.41
N ILE A 43 6.19 15.61 -12.42
CA ILE A 43 5.02 16.40 -12.82
C ILE A 43 3.80 16.09 -11.95
N PRO A 44 2.84 17.02 -11.81
CA PRO A 44 1.61 16.81 -11.05
C PRO A 44 0.83 15.57 -11.50
N ALA A 45 0.15 14.89 -10.56
CA ALA A 45 -0.58 13.66 -10.83
C ALA A 45 -1.61 13.81 -11.96
N GLY A 46 -2.35 14.92 -11.99
CA GLY A 46 -3.29 15.20 -13.09
C GLY A 46 -2.61 15.26 -14.45
N ALA A 47 -1.47 15.96 -14.55
CA ALA A 47 -0.68 16.02 -15.78
C ALA A 47 -0.10 14.64 -16.16
N SER A 48 0.32 13.83 -15.19
CA SER A 48 0.78 12.46 -15.43
C SER A 48 -0.32 11.57 -16.01
N ILE A 49 -1.57 11.74 -15.59
CA ILE A 49 -2.72 11.02 -16.14
C ILE A 49 -2.95 11.44 -17.60
N PHE A 50 -2.94 12.73 -17.90
CA PHE A 50 -3.04 13.20 -19.29
C PHE A 50 -1.88 12.73 -20.14
N LEU A 51 -0.67 12.71 -19.60
CA LEU A 51 0.51 12.19 -20.26
C LEU A 51 0.33 10.73 -20.69
N ILE A 52 -0.15 9.86 -19.81
CA ILE A 52 -0.35 8.44 -20.16
C ILE A 52 -1.41 8.28 -21.26
N PHE A 53 -2.51 9.03 -21.22
CA PHE A 53 -3.49 9.03 -22.30
C PHE A 53 -2.86 9.52 -23.62
N THR A 54 -2.05 10.56 -23.57
CA THR A 54 -1.33 11.08 -24.75
C THR A 54 -0.40 10.01 -25.32
N ILE A 55 0.38 9.33 -24.49
CA ILE A 55 1.27 8.25 -24.93
C ILE A 55 0.48 7.13 -25.65
N PHE A 56 -0.66 6.70 -25.09
CA PHE A 56 -1.49 5.69 -25.73
C PHE A 56 -2.07 6.16 -27.07
N LEU A 57 -2.54 7.40 -27.15
CA LEU A 57 -3.05 7.98 -28.40
C LEU A 57 -1.96 8.06 -29.47
N LEU A 58 -0.76 8.54 -29.11
CA LEU A 58 0.37 8.61 -30.02
C LEU A 58 0.80 7.24 -30.51
N LEU A 59 0.90 6.26 -29.59
CA LEU A 59 1.25 4.88 -29.93
C LEU A 59 0.23 4.27 -30.90
N PHE A 60 -1.06 4.46 -30.62
CA PHE A 60 -2.12 3.96 -31.48
C PHE A 60 -2.13 4.65 -32.85
N SER A 61 -1.92 5.97 -32.89
CA SER A 61 -1.79 6.76 -34.10
C SER A 61 -0.61 6.26 -34.99
N ALA A 62 0.55 6.07 -34.38
CA ALA A 62 1.73 5.57 -35.07
C ALA A 62 1.49 4.16 -35.65
N LEU A 63 0.93 3.24 -34.86
CA LEU A 63 0.59 1.88 -35.30
C LEU A 63 -0.42 1.91 -36.43
N TYR A 64 -1.47 2.73 -36.34
CA TYR A 64 -2.47 2.85 -37.41
C TYR A 64 -1.87 3.43 -38.68
N SER A 65 -1.00 4.43 -38.59
CA SER A 65 -0.33 5.05 -39.74
C SER A 65 0.56 4.04 -40.47
N TRP A 66 1.27 3.18 -39.76
CA TRP A 66 2.23 2.25 -40.36
C TRP A 66 1.57 0.95 -40.85
N PHE A 67 0.66 0.38 -40.07
CA PHE A 67 0.09 -0.95 -40.31
C PHE A 67 -1.32 -0.93 -40.90
N LYS A 68 -1.99 0.24 -40.92
CA LYS A 68 -3.32 0.41 -41.51
C LYS A 68 -4.30 -0.72 -41.13
N GLY A 69 -4.80 -1.51 -42.08
CA GLY A 69 -5.74 -2.61 -41.86
C GLY A 69 -5.22 -3.73 -40.93
N TRP A 70 -3.91 -3.85 -40.75
CA TRP A 70 -3.29 -4.84 -39.85
C TRP A 70 -3.12 -4.34 -38.39
N THR A 71 -3.49 -3.09 -38.10
CA THR A 71 -3.30 -2.48 -36.79
C THR A 71 -3.86 -3.34 -35.66
N LEU A 72 -5.12 -3.81 -35.79
CA LEU A 72 -5.75 -4.65 -34.79
C LEU A 72 -4.98 -5.95 -34.53
N THR A 73 -4.57 -6.62 -35.62
CA THR A 73 -3.78 -7.87 -35.53
C THR A 73 -2.46 -7.64 -34.82
N ILE A 74 -1.76 -6.55 -35.12
CA ILE A 74 -0.48 -6.19 -34.47
C ILE A 74 -0.68 -5.84 -32.99
N VAL A 75 -1.76 -5.13 -32.64
CA VAL A 75 -2.09 -4.86 -31.23
C VAL A 75 -2.34 -6.16 -30.48
N ILE A 76 -3.09 -7.11 -31.04
CA ILE A 76 -3.34 -8.42 -30.42
C ILE A 76 -2.03 -9.20 -30.24
N ILE A 77 -1.19 -9.26 -31.26
CA ILE A 77 0.13 -9.92 -31.18
C ILE A 77 0.99 -9.23 -30.10
N GLY A 78 1.00 -7.90 -30.06
CA GLY A 78 1.69 -7.12 -29.04
C GLY A 78 1.22 -7.46 -27.62
N LEU A 79 -0.08 -7.53 -27.39
CA LEU A 79 -0.64 -7.92 -26.09
C LEU A 79 -0.23 -9.34 -25.67
N ILE A 80 -0.24 -10.29 -26.59
CA ILE A 80 0.23 -11.66 -26.33
C ILE A 80 1.72 -11.66 -25.99
N PHE A 81 2.52 -10.91 -26.76
CA PHE A 81 3.96 -10.77 -26.49
C PHE A 81 4.24 -10.13 -25.13
N PHE A 82 3.55 -9.02 -24.78
CA PHE A 82 3.72 -8.38 -23.48
C PHE A 82 3.28 -9.28 -22.33
N ASN A 83 2.21 -10.06 -22.49
CA ASN A 83 1.81 -11.06 -21.48
C ASN A 83 2.88 -12.13 -21.29
N TYR A 84 3.48 -12.61 -22.37
CA TYR A 84 4.60 -13.56 -22.31
C TYR A 84 5.83 -12.91 -21.65
N ALA A 85 6.21 -11.71 -22.07
CA ALA A 85 7.35 -10.97 -21.54
C ALA A 85 7.19 -10.66 -20.05
N SER A 86 6.00 -10.27 -19.62
CA SER A 86 5.66 -9.99 -18.22
C SER A 86 5.85 -11.21 -17.29
N LYS A 87 5.67 -12.42 -17.82
CA LYS A 87 5.86 -13.66 -17.04
C LYS A 87 7.31 -14.13 -16.98
N ASN A 88 8.10 -13.81 -18.02
CA ASN A 88 9.44 -14.39 -18.19
C ASN A 88 10.59 -13.41 -17.94
N TYR A 89 10.34 -12.12 -17.93
CA TYR A 89 11.38 -11.10 -17.79
C TYR A 89 10.98 -10.08 -16.71
N ASP A 90 11.80 -9.94 -15.68
CA ASP A 90 11.57 -9.02 -14.55
C ASP A 90 11.35 -7.56 -14.98
N MET A 91 12.00 -7.14 -16.07
CA MET A 91 11.89 -5.78 -16.60
C MET A 91 10.46 -5.44 -17.08
N PHE A 92 9.68 -6.47 -17.48
CA PHE A 92 8.29 -6.33 -17.91
C PHE A 92 7.29 -6.87 -16.88
N ASN A 93 7.76 -7.26 -15.69
CA ASN A 93 6.89 -7.77 -14.65
C ASN A 93 6.15 -6.59 -13.95
N PHE A 94 4.82 -6.62 -14.00
CA PHE A 94 3.96 -5.59 -13.41
C PHE A 94 3.56 -5.87 -11.95
N THR A 95 4.07 -6.94 -11.36
CA THR A 95 3.83 -7.24 -9.95
C THR A 95 4.48 -6.18 -9.06
N ASN A 96 3.74 -5.66 -8.08
CA ASN A 96 4.28 -4.81 -7.05
C ASN A 96 4.61 -5.66 -5.83
N TYR A 97 5.73 -5.33 -5.17
CA TYR A 97 6.24 -6.09 -4.05
C TYR A 97 6.26 -5.24 -2.78
N ALA A 98 5.94 -5.83 -1.64
CA ALA A 98 6.22 -5.24 -0.34
C ALA A 98 7.68 -5.51 0.04
N TYR A 99 8.36 -4.54 0.64
CA TYR A 99 9.78 -4.66 0.97
C TYR A 99 9.99 -5.48 2.25
N GLY A 100 11.13 -6.19 2.31
CA GLY A 100 11.51 -7.02 3.45
C GLY A 100 10.94 -8.45 3.43
N ILE A 101 10.26 -8.84 2.36
CA ILE A 101 9.65 -10.17 2.18
C ILE A 101 10.44 -10.99 1.15
N ASP A 102 10.70 -12.25 1.47
CA ASP A 102 11.31 -13.22 0.55
C ASP A 102 10.27 -13.83 -0.40
N TYR A 103 10.16 -13.27 -1.60
CA TYR A 103 9.24 -13.76 -2.62
C TYR A 103 9.67 -15.08 -3.31
N GLN A 104 10.85 -15.60 -3.02
CA GLN A 104 11.27 -16.93 -3.47
C GLN A 104 10.60 -18.02 -2.63
N LYS A 105 10.29 -17.74 -1.37
CA LYS A 105 9.54 -18.61 -0.47
C LYS A 105 8.05 -18.31 -0.60
N LYS A 106 7.35 -19.13 -1.36
CA LYS A 106 5.90 -18.99 -1.54
C LYS A 106 5.17 -19.61 -0.34
N ALA A 107 4.26 -18.85 0.25
CA ALA A 107 3.34 -19.37 1.25
C ALA A 107 2.40 -20.44 0.64
N SER A 108 2.09 -21.47 1.40
CA SER A 108 1.09 -22.47 0.98
C SER A 108 -0.31 -21.88 1.16
N TYR A 109 -0.91 -21.40 0.07
CA TYR A 109 -2.23 -20.78 0.04
C TYR A 109 -3.25 -21.69 -0.63
N SER A 110 -3.41 -22.91 -0.08
CA SER A 110 -4.46 -23.84 -0.48
C SER A 110 -5.55 -23.92 0.59
N TYR A 111 -6.75 -24.31 0.20
CA TYR A 111 -7.87 -24.52 1.14
C TYR A 111 -7.47 -25.44 2.29
N ASP A 112 -6.83 -26.57 2.01
CA ASP A 112 -6.40 -27.53 3.02
C ASP A 112 -5.33 -26.96 3.97
N SER A 113 -4.39 -26.18 3.45
CA SER A 113 -3.37 -25.51 4.27
C SER A 113 -4.01 -24.50 5.20
N LEU A 114 -4.90 -23.65 4.69
CA LEU A 114 -5.60 -22.64 5.48
C LEU A 114 -6.50 -23.30 6.55
N ARG A 115 -7.18 -24.39 6.21
CA ARG A 115 -7.98 -25.16 7.17
C ARG A 115 -7.14 -25.76 8.29
N LYS A 116 -5.96 -26.30 7.97
CA LYS A 116 -5.03 -26.81 8.98
C LYS A 116 -4.53 -25.70 9.91
N LEU A 117 -4.20 -24.54 9.38
CA LEU A 117 -3.77 -23.39 10.17
C LEU A 117 -4.90 -22.90 11.09
N SER A 118 -6.12 -22.74 10.56
CA SER A 118 -7.28 -22.27 11.34
C SER A 118 -7.76 -23.29 12.40
N ALA A 119 -7.49 -24.57 12.22
CA ALA A 119 -7.86 -25.62 13.19
C ALA A 119 -6.79 -25.85 14.27
N ASN A 120 -5.69 -25.10 14.27
CA ASN A 120 -4.60 -25.27 15.22
C ASN A 120 -4.97 -24.73 16.61
N LYS A 121 -5.48 -25.62 17.48
CA LYS A 121 -5.91 -25.28 18.84
C LYS A 121 -4.79 -24.76 19.73
N LYS A 122 -3.54 -25.19 19.49
CA LYS A 122 -2.40 -24.68 20.25
C LYS A 122 -2.17 -23.22 19.94
N ASN A 123 -2.09 -22.85 18.65
CA ASN A 123 -1.91 -21.45 18.23
C ASN A 123 -3.06 -20.58 18.73
N TYR A 124 -4.29 -21.09 18.70
CA TYR A 124 -5.45 -20.42 19.30
C TYR A 124 -5.23 -20.12 20.78
N ASN A 125 -4.93 -21.13 21.59
CA ASN A 125 -4.76 -20.96 23.03
C ASN A 125 -3.61 -20.02 23.37
N ASP A 126 -2.48 -20.17 22.69
CA ASP A 126 -1.30 -19.34 22.92
C ASP A 126 -1.59 -17.86 22.59
N SER A 127 -2.20 -17.59 21.44
CA SER A 127 -2.54 -16.21 21.01
C SER A 127 -3.66 -15.61 21.87
N PHE A 128 -4.65 -16.41 22.27
CA PHE A 128 -5.72 -15.98 23.16
C PHE A 128 -5.16 -15.59 24.53
N THR A 129 -4.36 -16.47 25.16
CA THR A 129 -3.72 -16.19 26.45
C THR A 129 -2.83 -14.97 26.39
N HIS A 130 -2.07 -14.82 25.31
CA HIS A 130 -1.24 -13.65 25.08
C HIS A 130 -2.06 -12.35 25.02
N THR A 131 -3.17 -12.37 24.28
CA THR A 131 -4.07 -11.21 24.20
C THR A 131 -4.73 -10.88 25.53
N ILE A 132 -5.15 -11.89 26.31
CA ILE A 132 -5.65 -11.67 27.68
C ILE A 132 -4.60 -10.99 28.54
N GLN A 133 -3.33 -11.39 28.46
CA GLN A 133 -2.25 -10.72 29.19
C GLN A 133 -2.11 -9.23 28.81
N ILE A 134 -2.22 -8.91 27.51
CA ILE A 134 -2.22 -7.50 27.06
C ILE A 134 -3.39 -6.72 27.66
N LEU A 135 -4.58 -7.31 27.68
CA LEU A 135 -5.77 -6.69 28.26
C LEU A 135 -5.63 -6.49 29.79
N GLU A 136 -5.01 -7.43 30.49
CA GLU A 136 -4.70 -7.29 31.91
C GLU A 136 -3.70 -6.17 32.16
N ASN A 137 -2.64 -6.06 31.37
CA ASN A 137 -1.67 -4.97 31.43
C ASN A 137 -2.35 -3.61 31.17
N TRP A 138 -3.21 -3.55 30.14
CA TRP A 138 -4.00 -2.36 29.84
C TRP A 138 -4.93 -1.98 31.00
N LYS A 139 -5.62 -2.95 31.59
CA LYS A 139 -6.51 -2.74 32.75
C LYS A 139 -5.71 -2.23 33.94
N LYS A 140 -4.61 -2.88 34.31
CA LYS A 140 -3.72 -2.48 35.40
C LYS A 140 -3.23 -1.05 35.24
N LYS A 141 -2.77 -0.67 34.04
CA LYS A 141 -2.33 0.68 33.71
C LYS A 141 -3.44 1.73 33.92
N ASN A 142 -4.67 1.41 33.50
CA ASN A 142 -5.79 2.36 33.55
C ASN A 142 -6.49 2.40 34.94
N MET A 143 -6.29 1.40 35.77
CA MET A 143 -6.81 1.35 37.14
C MET A 143 -5.82 1.85 38.21
N ALA A 144 -4.58 2.15 37.86
CA ALA A 144 -3.51 2.49 38.80
C ALA A 144 -3.82 3.68 39.74
N HIS A 145 -4.78 4.54 39.37
CA HIS A 145 -5.13 5.75 40.11
C HIS A 145 -6.64 5.90 40.33
N THR A 146 -7.42 4.84 40.19
CA THR A 146 -8.88 4.89 40.35
C THR A 146 -9.47 3.51 40.58
N ASP A 147 -10.45 3.40 41.46
CA ASP A 147 -11.23 2.19 41.71
C ASP A 147 -12.33 1.98 40.65
N LYS A 148 -12.54 2.96 39.79
CA LYS A 148 -13.55 2.85 38.73
C LYS A 148 -13.01 2.01 37.58
N LYS A 149 -13.83 1.10 37.04
CA LYS A 149 -13.51 0.32 35.86
C LYS A 149 -13.20 1.24 34.68
N PRO A 150 -12.05 1.10 34.02
CA PRO A 150 -11.70 1.92 32.87
C PRO A 150 -12.63 1.63 31.68
N LYS A 151 -12.90 2.65 30.89
CA LYS A 151 -13.62 2.50 29.63
C LYS A 151 -12.64 2.01 28.56
N MET A 152 -12.93 0.88 27.95
CA MET A 152 -12.14 0.38 26.82
C MET A 152 -12.58 1.09 25.54
N VAL A 153 -11.63 1.68 24.85
CA VAL A 153 -11.85 2.33 23.54
C VAL A 153 -11.28 1.45 22.45
N ILE A 154 -12.04 1.26 21.39
CA ILE A 154 -11.63 0.55 20.17
C ILE A 154 -11.92 1.47 19.00
N PHE A 155 -10.91 1.71 18.17
CA PHE A 155 -11.09 2.43 16.90
C PHE A 155 -11.18 1.44 15.75
N ASN A 156 -12.33 1.42 15.09
CA ASN A 156 -12.51 0.74 13.83
C ASN A 156 -12.48 1.77 12.70
N ILE A 157 -11.41 1.76 11.90
CA ILE A 157 -11.07 2.82 10.97
C ILE A 157 -11.36 2.39 9.53
N SER A 158 -12.16 3.20 8.85
CA SER A 158 -12.52 2.98 7.46
C SER A 158 -11.44 3.51 6.50
N GLY A 159 -11.36 2.91 5.32
CA GLY A 159 -10.58 3.42 4.20
C GLY A 159 -11.14 4.72 3.62
N GLY A 160 -10.51 5.24 2.58
CA GLY A 160 -10.92 6.46 1.86
C GLY A 160 -9.73 7.32 1.40
N GLY A 161 -8.59 6.68 1.09
CA GLY A 161 -7.37 7.35 0.62
C GLY A 161 -6.78 8.31 1.66
N LEU A 162 -6.03 9.30 1.21
CA LEU A 162 -5.32 10.24 2.08
C LEU A 162 -6.27 11.09 2.94
N ARG A 163 -7.46 11.41 2.41
CA ARG A 163 -8.49 12.15 3.17
C ARG A 163 -8.93 11.41 4.42
N ALA A 164 -9.04 10.08 4.35
CA ALA A 164 -9.37 9.27 5.52
C ALA A 164 -8.24 9.27 6.55
N GLY A 165 -6.98 9.30 6.11
CA GLY A 165 -5.82 9.44 7.01
C GLY A 165 -5.83 10.74 7.78
N LEU A 166 -6.01 11.86 7.10
CA LEU A 166 -6.16 13.17 7.71
C LEU A 166 -7.37 13.23 8.66
N TRP A 167 -8.53 12.73 8.21
CA TRP A 167 -9.76 12.70 9.01
C TRP A 167 -9.55 11.90 10.30
N THR A 168 -9.01 10.69 10.18
CA THR A 168 -8.74 9.81 11.32
C THR A 168 -7.84 10.50 12.35
N MET A 169 -6.73 11.07 11.88
CA MET A 169 -5.80 11.77 12.75
C MET A 169 -6.45 12.99 13.42
N SER A 170 -7.15 13.82 12.66
CA SER A 170 -7.83 15.02 13.17
C SER A 170 -8.88 14.68 14.23
N VAL A 171 -9.71 13.65 13.98
CA VAL A 171 -10.76 13.23 14.91
C VAL A 171 -10.16 12.67 16.20
N ILE A 172 -9.22 11.75 16.11
CA ILE A 172 -8.63 11.12 17.31
C ILE A 172 -7.86 12.15 18.13
N THR A 173 -7.06 13.01 17.49
CA THR A 173 -6.30 14.07 18.18
C THR A 173 -7.23 15.06 18.87
N LYS A 174 -8.30 15.49 18.19
CA LYS A 174 -9.29 16.41 18.78
C LYS A 174 -10.02 15.79 19.97
N LEU A 175 -10.45 14.55 19.85
CA LEU A 175 -11.14 13.83 20.93
C LEU A 175 -10.18 13.57 22.12
N ASP A 176 -8.92 13.25 21.84
CA ASP A 176 -7.92 13.05 22.88
C ASP A 176 -7.63 14.35 23.63
N SER A 177 -7.52 15.47 22.92
CA SER A 177 -7.36 16.81 23.51
C SER A 177 -8.54 17.17 24.42
N ILE A 178 -9.80 16.95 23.99
CA ILE A 178 -11.01 17.21 24.79
C ILE A 178 -11.04 16.34 26.05
N THR A 179 -10.50 15.13 25.96
CA THR A 179 -10.45 14.19 27.08
C THR A 179 -9.17 14.32 27.93
N ASN A 180 -8.35 15.36 27.67
CA ASN A 180 -7.07 15.60 28.37
C ASN A 180 -6.13 14.38 28.31
N GLY A 181 -5.96 13.77 27.14
CA GLY A 181 -5.09 12.61 26.90
C GLY A 181 -5.64 11.27 27.39
N LYS A 182 -6.90 11.23 27.87
CA LYS A 182 -7.49 9.99 28.37
C LYS A 182 -7.93 9.05 27.26
N LEU A 183 -8.30 9.57 26.10
CA LEU A 183 -8.79 8.74 25.00
C LEU A 183 -7.72 7.78 24.51
N LEU A 184 -6.55 8.27 24.11
CA LEU A 184 -5.44 7.42 23.66
C LEU A 184 -4.96 6.49 24.78
N LYS A 185 -4.91 6.95 26.02
CA LYS A 185 -4.56 6.12 27.17
C LYS A 185 -5.53 4.94 27.38
N GLN A 186 -6.83 5.15 27.13
CA GLN A 186 -7.88 4.13 27.23
C GLN A 186 -8.09 3.32 25.95
N THR A 187 -7.49 3.74 24.85
CA THR A 187 -7.57 2.97 23.59
C THR A 187 -6.77 1.70 23.74
N GLN A 188 -7.43 0.57 23.47
CA GLN A 188 -6.81 -0.75 23.54
C GLN A 188 -6.49 -1.28 22.14
N LEU A 189 -7.35 -1.00 21.16
CA LEU A 189 -7.22 -1.54 19.80
C LEU A 189 -7.52 -0.46 18.76
N ILE A 190 -6.69 -0.44 17.73
CA ILE A 190 -6.92 0.27 16.48
C ILE A 190 -6.95 -0.77 15.36
N THR A 191 -8.04 -0.85 14.61
CA THR A 191 -8.17 -1.79 13.50
C THR A 191 -8.79 -1.12 12.28
N GLY A 192 -8.50 -1.64 11.11
CA GLY A 192 -9.05 -1.13 9.86
C GLY A 192 -8.16 -1.38 8.66
N ALA A 193 -8.39 -0.62 7.58
CA ALA A 193 -7.67 -0.77 6.32
C ALA A 193 -7.47 0.57 5.60
N SER A 194 -6.55 0.57 4.61
CA SER A 194 -6.33 1.66 3.66
C SER A 194 -5.87 2.97 4.33
N GLY A 195 -6.19 4.12 3.71
CA GLY A 195 -5.65 5.43 4.07
C GLY A 195 -5.94 5.87 5.50
N GLY A 196 -7.08 5.51 6.08
CA GLY A 196 -7.37 5.83 7.49
C GLY A 196 -6.35 5.24 8.45
N MET A 197 -5.86 4.02 8.16
CA MET A 197 -4.83 3.36 8.97
C MET A 197 -3.45 4.01 8.84
N ILE A 198 -3.17 4.73 7.75
CA ILE A 198 -1.94 5.53 7.63
C ILE A 198 -1.95 6.64 8.70
N GLY A 199 -3.04 7.40 8.80
CA GLY A 199 -3.20 8.43 9.82
C GLY A 199 -3.15 7.89 11.24
N ALA A 200 -3.80 6.74 11.47
CA ALA A 200 -3.78 6.07 12.77
C ALA A 200 -2.38 5.57 13.15
N SER A 201 -1.64 4.99 12.22
CA SER A 201 -0.27 4.52 12.45
C SER A 201 0.68 5.67 12.74
N TYR A 202 0.53 6.77 12.01
CA TYR A 202 1.32 7.98 12.24
C TYR A 202 1.05 8.57 13.64
N LEU A 203 -0.21 8.76 14.01
CA LEU A 203 -0.59 9.27 15.33
C LEU A 203 -0.12 8.33 16.44
N ARG A 204 -0.22 7.02 16.23
CA ARG A 204 0.19 6.00 17.20
C ARG A 204 1.71 6.02 17.44
N GLU A 205 2.51 6.22 16.39
CA GLU A 205 3.97 6.39 16.52
C GLU A 205 4.30 7.69 17.27
N LEU A 206 3.65 8.80 16.92
CA LEU A 206 3.82 10.06 17.66
C LEU A 206 3.43 9.91 19.13
N TYR A 207 2.36 9.16 19.43
CA TYR A 207 1.96 8.87 20.81
C TYR A 207 3.02 8.06 21.54
N LEU A 208 3.60 7.03 20.92
CA LEU A 208 4.70 6.25 21.51
C LEU A 208 5.90 7.15 21.82
N GLN A 209 6.32 7.98 20.87
CA GLN A 209 7.43 8.91 21.09
C GLN A 209 7.13 9.95 22.19
N SER A 210 5.90 10.43 22.29
CA SER A 210 5.49 11.40 23.32
C SER A 210 5.57 10.85 24.77
N LEU A 211 5.63 9.54 24.93
CA LEU A 211 5.79 8.92 26.27
C LEU A 211 7.19 9.20 26.83
N THR A 212 8.20 9.32 25.99
CA THR A 212 9.59 9.59 26.34
C THR A 212 10.01 11.03 26.08
N ASP A 213 9.56 11.62 24.97
CA ASP A 213 9.86 12.99 24.58
C ASP A 213 8.67 13.92 24.81
N LYS A 214 8.77 14.73 25.86
CA LYS A 214 7.72 15.69 26.25
C LYS A 214 7.59 16.90 25.32
N SER A 215 8.51 17.10 24.39
CA SER A 215 8.40 18.14 23.36
C SER A 215 7.36 17.82 22.29
N ILE A 216 6.95 16.57 22.19
CA ILE A 216 5.94 16.10 21.20
C ILE A 216 4.54 16.43 21.72
N ASN A 217 3.93 17.44 21.13
CA ASN A 217 2.52 17.78 21.34
C ASN A 217 1.67 17.22 20.20
N LEU A 218 0.86 16.19 20.47
CA LEU A 218 0.03 15.53 19.46
C LEU A 218 -1.00 16.46 18.79
N SER A 219 -1.32 17.59 19.43
CA SER A 219 -2.25 18.60 18.89
C SER A 219 -1.57 19.64 18.00
N ASP A 220 -0.27 19.55 17.76
CA ASP A 220 0.47 20.48 16.91
C ASP A 220 0.02 20.29 15.45
N SER A 221 -0.36 21.41 14.80
CA SER A 221 -0.84 21.42 13.40
C SER A 221 0.18 20.86 12.41
N LYS A 222 1.50 20.97 12.71
CA LYS A 222 2.55 20.42 11.84
C LYS A 222 2.36 18.94 11.49
N TYR A 223 1.76 18.15 12.38
CA TYR A 223 1.51 16.74 12.11
C TYR A 223 0.35 16.51 11.15
N LEU A 224 -0.68 17.39 11.21
CA LEU A 224 -1.75 17.41 10.22
C LEU A 224 -1.25 17.92 8.87
N ASP A 225 -0.39 18.94 8.88
CA ASP A 225 0.24 19.46 7.64
C ASP A 225 1.11 18.39 6.98
N ASN A 226 1.85 17.60 7.77
CA ASN A 226 2.68 16.52 7.26
C ASN A 226 1.87 15.44 6.54
N ILE A 227 0.72 15.02 7.07
CA ILE A 227 -0.12 14.01 6.43
C ILE A 227 -0.88 14.57 5.21
N CYS A 228 -1.00 15.88 5.09
CA CYS A 228 -1.59 16.56 3.94
C CYS A 228 -0.62 16.72 2.76
N LYS A 229 0.68 16.54 2.98
CA LYS A 229 1.67 16.66 1.90
C LYS A 229 1.38 15.69 0.77
N ASP A 230 1.80 16.06 -0.43
CA ASP A 230 1.58 15.25 -1.62
C ASP A 230 2.20 13.86 -1.52
N LEU A 231 1.44 12.85 -1.93
CA LEU A 231 1.85 11.46 -2.08
C LEU A 231 1.54 10.93 -3.48
N LEU A 232 0.74 11.65 -4.26
CA LEU A 232 0.20 11.14 -5.52
C LEU A 232 1.08 11.46 -6.72
N ASN A 233 1.77 12.61 -6.71
CA ASN A 233 2.58 13.03 -7.85
C ASN A 233 3.68 12.02 -8.19
N PRO A 234 4.55 11.57 -7.25
CA PRO A 234 5.58 10.59 -7.58
C PRO A 234 5.01 9.25 -8.05
N MET A 235 3.90 8.82 -7.45
CA MET A 235 3.24 7.57 -7.82
C MET A 235 2.64 7.64 -9.22
N ALA A 236 1.88 8.70 -9.52
CA ALA A 236 1.25 8.89 -10.83
C ALA A 236 2.29 9.08 -11.94
N PHE A 237 3.37 9.81 -11.65
CA PHE A 237 4.48 9.99 -12.57
C PHE A 237 5.20 8.68 -12.87
N SER A 238 5.43 7.83 -11.84
CA SER A 238 6.00 6.49 -12.03
C SER A 238 5.12 5.61 -12.92
N ILE A 239 3.80 5.65 -12.72
CA ILE A 239 2.85 4.92 -13.57
C ILE A 239 2.95 5.39 -15.01
N ALA A 240 2.94 6.71 -15.24
CA ALA A 240 2.88 7.29 -16.57
C ALA A 240 4.16 7.11 -17.40
N THR A 241 5.31 6.95 -16.75
CA THR A 241 6.61 6.95 -17.43
C THR A 241 7.29 5.58 -17.49
N THR A 242 7.13 4.75 -16.47
CA THR A 242 7.91 3.50 -16.37
C THR A 242 7.09 2.26 -16.00
N ASP A 243 6.14 2.35 -15.08
CA ASP A 243 5.48 1.17 -14.53
C ASP A 243 4.71 0.35 -15.57
N PHE A 244 4.09 1.01 -16.55
CA PHE A 244 3.39 0.35 -17.65
C PHE A 244 4.29 -0.03 -18.83
N PHE A 245 5.56 0.36 -18.80
CA PHE A 245 6.47 0.13 -19.92
C PHE A 245 7.66 -0.75 -19.53
N ILE A 246 8.68 -0.18 -18.93
CA ILE A 246 9.94 -0.86 -18.63
C ILE A 246 10.39 -0.53 -17.23
N ARG A 247 10.43 -1.54 -16.33
CA ARG A 247 10.89 -1.43 -14.95
C ARG A 247 12.36 -1.80 -14.84
N SER A 248 13.24 -0.97 -15.39
CA SER A 248 14.67 -1.22 -15.41
C SER A 248 15.38 -0.94 -14.07
N GLN A 249 14.84 -0.02 -13.26
CA GLN A 249 15.46 0.38 -12.01
C GLN A 249 15.13 -0.60 -10.87
N LYS A 250 16.14 -0.88 -10.04
CA LYS A 250 16.03 -1.78 -8.89
C LYS A 250 16.35 -1.05 -7.59
N VAL A 251 15.80 -1.54 -6.50
CA VAL A 251 16.09 -1.12 -5.13
C VAL A 251 16.48 -2.34 -4.31
N TYR A 252 17.43 -2.15 -3.42
CA TYR A 252 17.94 -3.20 -2.54
C TYR A 252 17.45 -2.98 -1.11
N ASN A 253 16.93 -4.03 -0.49
CA ASN A 253 16.51 -4.01 0.90
C ASN A 253 17.05 -5.27 1.60
N GLY A 254 18.16 -5.13 2.32
CA GLY A 254 18.90 -6.27 2.87
C GLY A 254 19.35 -7.22 1.75
N PRO A 255 19.04 -8.51 1.85
CA PRO A 255 19.43 -9.50 0.84
C PRO A 255 18.52 -9.50 -0.41
N TYR A 256 17.44 -8.73 -0.40
CA TYR A 256 16.42 -8.78 -1.44
C TYR A 256 16.54 -7.63 -2.44
N THR A 257 16.17 -7.91 -3.68
CA THR A 257 16.14 -6.94 -4.79
C THR A 257 14.74 -6.86 -5.35
N TYR A 258 14.22 -5.64 -5.45
CA TYR A 258 12.87 -5.34 -5.94
C TYR A 258 12.92 -4.37 -7.11
N SER A 259 11.88 -4.39 -7.94
CA SER A 259 11.67 -3.33 -8.93
C SER A 259 11.29 -2.03 -8.23
N LYS A 260 11.89 -0.92 -8.68
CA LYS A 260 11.59 0.42 -8.20
C LYS A 260 10.31 0.89 -8.90
N ASP A 261 9.17 0.59 -8.31
CA ASP A 261 7.84 0.82 -8.86
C ASP A 261 7.09 1.96 -8.14
N ARG A 262 5.83 2.19 -8.51
CA ARG A 262 4.99 3.19 -7.85
C ARG A 262 4.82 2.97 -6.34
N GLY A 263 4.89 1.71 -5.88
CA GLY A 263 4.83 1.38 -4.46
C GLY A 263 6.03 1.90 -3.70
N TYR A 264 7.22 1.76 -4.29
CA TYR A 264 8.45 2.35 -3.76
C TYR A 264 8.33 3.87 -3.61
N PHE A 265 7.90 4.57 -4.65
CA PHE A 265 7.80 6.04 -4.60
C PHE A 265 6.73 6.52 -3.62
N PHE A 266 5.62 5.80 -3.51
CA PHE A 266 4.60 6.05 -2.48
C PHE A 266 5.18 5.92 -1.07
N GLU A 267 5.88 4.82 -0.79
CA GLU A 267 6.49 4.57 0.51
C GLU A 267 7.56 5.59 0.86
N GLN A 268 8.47 5.90 -0.07
CA GLN A 268 9.53 6.88 0.17
C GLN A 268 8.95 8.27 0.46
N LYS A 269 7.95 8.70 -0.32
CA LYS A 269 7.31 10.00 -0.10
C LYS A 269 6.50 10.05 1.20
N LEU A 270 5.86 8.94 1.57
CA LEU A 270 5.19 8.81 2.86
C LEU A 270 6.18 8.94 4.03
N ILE A 271 7.29 8.24 3.96
CA ILE A 271 8.36 8.30 4.97
C ILE A 271 8.95 9.72 5.07
N GLU A 272 9.21 10.37 3.93
CA GLU A 272 9.70 11.74 3.88
C GLU A 272 8.71 12.72 4.52
N ASN A 273 7.44 12.63 4.15
CA ASN A 273 6.41 13.53 4.65
C ASN A 273 6.17 13.37 6.16
N LEU A 274 6.14 12.14 6.65
CA LEU A 274 5.80 11.85 8.06
C LEU A 274 7.03 11.87 8.98
N GLY A 275 8.22 11.54 8.47
CA GLY A 275 9.50 11.55 9.19
C GLY A 275 9.66 10.44 10.24
N VAL A 276 8.71 10.29 11.13
CA VAL A 276 8.80 9.39 12.31
C VAL A 276 8.69 7.90 11.96
N LEU A 277 8.21 7.54 10.77
CA LEU A 277 8.08 6.14 10.33
C LEU A 277 9.30 5.62 9.57
N LYS A 278 10.36 6.43 9.43
CA LYS A 278 11.57 6.02 8.72
C LYS A 278 12.23 4.82 9.39
N ASN A 279 12.47 3.78 8.60
CA ASN A 279 13.10 2.51 9.03
C ASN A 279 12.35 1.75 10.14
N LYS A 280 11.08 2.09 10.41
CA LYS A 280 10.27 1.38 11.39
C LYS A 280 9.79 0.04 10.88
N LYS A 281 9.99 -1.00 11.69
CA LYS A 281 9.50 -2.35 11.43
C LYS A 281 8.29 -2.64 12.33
N LEU A 282 7.33 -3.38 11.81
CA LEU A 282 6.12 -3.73 12.55
C LEU A 282 6.44 -4.45 13.89
N PHE A 283 7.46 -5.30 13.88
CA PHE A 283 7.89 -6.05 15.07
C PHE A 283 8.41 -5.15 16.21
N GLU A 284 8.89 -3.95 15.94
CA GLU A 284 9.36 -3.02 16.99
C GLU A 284 8.23 -2.61 17.93
N TYR A 285 6.98 -2.72 17.50
CA TYR A 285 5.80 -2.43 18.32
C TYR A 285 5.33 -3.61 19.18
N TYR A 286 5.95 -4.78 19.07
CA TYR A 286 5.55 -5.96 19.83
C TYR A 286 5.56 -5.71 21.35
N LEU A 287 6.70 -5.26 21.88
CA LEU A 287 6.82 -4.97 23.33
C LEU A 287 5.97 -3.79 23.79
N PRO A 288 5.98 -2.61 23.12
CA PRO A 288 5.11 -1.50 23.52
C PRO A 288 3.61 -1.85 23.55
N GLU A 289 3.12 -2.68 22.65
CA GLU A 289 1.73 -3.18 22.67
C GLU A 289 1.52 -4.20 23.81
N LYS A 290 2.44 -5.16 23.96
CA LYS A 290 2.36 -6.17 25.01
C LYS A 290 2.30 -5.57 26.40
N GLU A 291 3.04 -4.51 26.63
CA GLU A 291 3.07 -3.76 27.88
C GLU A 291 1.94 -2.71 27.97
N ALA A 292 1.05 -2.66 26.99
CA ALA A 292 -0.03 -1.71 26.87
C ALA A 292 0.44 -0.24 26.95
N GLN A 293 1.66 0.07 26.49
CA GLN A 293 2.14 1.45 26.36
C GLN A 293 1.37 2.19 25.28
N ILE A 294 1.09 1.51 24.18
CA ILE A 294 0.30 1.98 23.04
C ILE A 294 -0.81 0.97 22.71
N PRO A 295 -1.87 1.39 21.99
CA PRO A 295 -2.91 0.49 21.51
C PRO A 295 -2.35 -0.62 20.62
N MET A 296 -2.90 -1.82 20.68
CA MET A 296 -2.69 -2.84 19.65
C MET A 296 -3.13 -2.30 18.28
N ILE A 297 -2.47 -2.75 17.21
CA ILE A 297 -2.88 -2.41 15.86
C ILE A 297 -3.11 -3.68 15.03
N ILE A 298 -4.22 -3.71 14.28
CA ILE A 298 -4.56 -4.77 13.34
C ILE A 298 -4.89 -4.15 11.99
N PHE A 299 -4.02 -4.33 11.01
CA PHE A 299 -4.34 -4.00 9.63
C PHE A 299 -5.13 -5.13 9.01
N SER A 300 -6.20 -4.78 8.30
CA SER A 300 -7.14 -5.74 7.73
C SER A 300 -7.32 -5.56 6.21
N PRO A 301 -6.25 -5.69 5.39
CA PRO A 301 -6.39 -5.65 3.95
C PRO A 301 -7.14 -6.87 3.43
N SER A 302 -7.74 -6.73 2.24
CA SER A 302 -8.35 -7.84 1.51
C SER A 302 -7.32 -8.50 0.59
N ILE A 303 -7.34 -9.84 0.55
CA ILE A 303 -6.54 -10.63 -0.38
C ILE A 303 -7.22 -10.57 -1.74
N THR A 304 -6.50 -10.11 -2.76
CA THR A 304 -7.07 -9.87 -4.09
C THR A 304 -7.53 -11.15 -4.82
N ASN A 305 -6.98 -12.30 -4.44
CA ASN A 305 -7.29 -13.59 -5.08
C ASN A 305 -8.73 -14.06 -4.82
N ASP A 306 -9.24 -13.79 -3.61
CA ASP A 306 -10.52 -14.38 -3.17
C ASP A 306 -11.34 -13.49 -2.20
N GLY A 307 -10.83 -12.28 -1.92
CA GLY A 307 -11.53 -11.32 -1.06
C GLY A 307 -11.46 -11.60 0.45
N ARG A 308 -10.72 -12.61 0.89
CA ARG A 308 -10.51 -12.88 2.31
C ARG A 308 -9.77 -11.73 2.98
N ARG A 309 -10.02 -11.58 4.28
CA ARG A 309 -9.34 -10.58 5.10
C ARG A 309 -8.02 -11.15 5.62
N MET A 310 -6.93 -10.43 5.36
CA MET A 310 -5.64 -10.72 5.98
C MET A 310 -5.52 -9.89 7.26
N LEU A 311 -5.11 -10.49 8.36
CA LEU A 311 -4.84 -9.81 9.61
C LEU A 311 -3.33 -9.65 9.76
N ILE A 312 -2.88 -8.41 9.84
CA ILE A 312 -1.46 -8.05 10.01
C ILE A 312 -1.31 -7.27 11.31
N SER A 313 -0.54 -7.80 12.25
CA SER A 313 -0.30 -7.21 13.57
C SER A 313 1.08 -7.61 14.09
N PRO A 314 1.72 -6.83 14.99
CA PRO A 314 2.87 -7.29 15.75
C PRO A 314 2.54 -8.46 16.69
N GLN A 315 1.27 -8.57 17.11
CA GLN A 315 0.82 -9.59 18.06
C GLN A 315 0.24 -10.81 17.35
N PRO A 316 0.35 -12.01 17.93
CA PRO A 316 -0.30 -13.21 17.38
C PRO A 316 -1.83 -13.11 17.50
N LEU A 317 -2.52 -13.42 16.40
CA LEU A 317 -3.96 -13.23 16.23
C LEU A 317 -4.71 -14.53 15.88
N SER A 318 -4.10 -15.69 16.07
CA SER A 318 -4.67 -16.98 15.66
C SER A 318 -6.07 -17.24 16.23
N TYR A 319 -6.40 -16.64 17.37
CA TYR A 319 -7.74 -16.70 17.95
C TYR A 319 -8.83 -16.02 17.10
N LEU A 320 -8.45 -15.08 16.22
CA LEU A 320 -9.38 -14.42 15.29
C LEU A 320 -9.58 -15.20 13.98
N THR A 321 -8.75 -16.21 13.73
CA THR A 321 -8.78 -17.03 12.53
C THR A 321 -9.20 -18.48 12.82
N TYR A 322 -9.32 -18.84 14.10
CA TYR A 322 -9.66 -20.18 14.54
C TYR A 322 -11.06 -20.59 14.08
N SER A 323 -11.16 -21.76 13.50
CA SER A 323 -12.41 -22.38 13.09
C SER A 323 -12.63 -23.65 13.86
N ASP A 324 -13.60 -23.65 14.77
CA ASP A 324 -14.04 -24.86 15.43
C ASP A 324 -14.92 -25.71 14.50
N THR A 325 -14.37 -26.79 13.98
CA THR A 325 -15.06 -27.70 13.06
C THR A 325 -16.07 -28.61 13.76
N THR A 326 -16.17 -28.57 15.11
CA THR A 326 -17.08 -29.42 15.89
C THR A 326 -18.54 -28.97 15.76
N PHE A 327 -18.81 -27.73 15.41
CA PHE A 327 -20.16 -27.28 15.07
C PHE A 327 -20.42 -27.49 13.58
N GLY A 328 -20.99 -28.59 13.18
CA GLY A 328 -21.24 -29.11 11.83
C GLY A 328 -21.88 -28.22 10.76
N THR A 329 -21.78 -26.92 10.89
CA THR A 329 -22.24 -25.91 9.94
C THR A 329 -21.07 -25.13 9.33
N SER A 330 -20.02 -25.83 8.89
CA SER A 330 -18.90 -25.19 8.18
C SER A 330 -19.33 -24.76 6.79
N THR A 331 -20.08 -23.70 6.71
CA THR A 331 -20.13 -22.88 5.49
C THR A 331 -18.76 -22.25 5.27
N HIS A 332 -18.42 -21.90 4.03
CA HIS A 332 -17.16 -21.24 3.63
C HIS A 332 -16.79 -19.98 4.45
N SER A 333 -17.63 -19.51 5.34
CA SER A 333 -17.46 -18.34 6.20
C SER A 333 -16.39 -18.51 7.30
N SER A 334 -16.04 -19.74 7.69
CA SER A 334 -15.07 -20.01 8.77
C SER A 334 -13.61 -19.67 8.41
N LEU A 335 -13.29 -19.56 7.13
CA LEU A 335 -11.96 -19.19 6.63
C LEU A 335 -11.91 -17.75 6.10
N GLY A 336 -12.77 -16.87 6.60
CA GLY A 336 -12.84 -15.47 6.14
C GLY A 336 -11.65 -14.62 6.55
N ASN A 337 -10.97 -14.97 7.63
CA ASN A 337 -9.81 -14.26 8.15
C ASN A 337 -8.56 -15.14 8.08
N ILE A 338 -7.43 -14.57 7.71
CA ILE A 338 -6.14 -15.24 7.63
C ILE A 338 -5.10 -14.37 8.34
N GLU A 339 -4.33 -14.96 9.24
CA GLU A 339 -3.26 -14.28 9.93
C GLU A 339 -1.98 -14.30 9.09
N TYR A 340 -1.40 -13.12 8.86
CA TYR A 340 -0.18 -12.95 8.06
C TYR A 340 0.99 -13.78 8.62
N SER A 341 1.24 -13.71 9.93
CA SER A 341 2.36 -14.40 10.59
C SER A 341 2.30 -15.93 10.53
N GLN A 342 1.15 -16.51 10.16
CA GLN A 342 1.01 -17.96 9.93
C GLN A 342 1.38 -18.37 8.50
N LEU A 343 1.46 -17.42 7.58
CA LEU A 343 1.76 -17.68 6.17
C LEU A 343 3.23 -17.43 5.84
N PHE A 344 3.90 -16.50 6.55
CA PHE A 344 5.25 -16.02 6.25
C PHE A 344 6.21 -16.09 7.43
#